data_3ee78bd3501866d9693f0fb92f791cf6
#
_entry.id   3ee78bd3501866d9693f0fb92f791cf6
#
_cell.length_a   1.000
_cell.length_b   1.000
_cell.length_c   1.000
_cell.angle_alpha   90.00
_cell.angle_beta   90.00
_cell.angle_gamma   90.00
#
_symmetry.space_group_name_H-M   'P 1'
#
loop_
_entity.id
_entity.type
_entity.pdbx_description
1 polymer ?
#
loop_
_entity_poly.entity_id
_entity_poly.type
_entity_poly.pdbx_seq_one_letter_code
_entity_poly.pdbx_strand_id
1 'polypeptide(L)'
;ADEFQELVSYFAIDASADLARERGSYSSFIGSDWDKGILPLDSLRRLEEERGSEYCQFDYTSRLDWESLREKVKGGMRNSNVMAIAPTATIANICGVSQSIEPTFQNLYVKSNLSGEFTIINKYLVDALKERGLWSNELSDMLKTLEGDISRIEGMPQDLIDLFATAFQVDPRYLVK
;
A
#
# COMPACT_ATOMS: atom_id res chain seq x y z
N ALA A 1 -4.98 -2.09 -6.99
CA ALA A 1 -4.57 -2.22 -5.58
C ALA A 1 -5.76 -2.07 -4.66
N ASP A 2 -6.57 -1.04 -4.80
CA ASP A 2 -7.73 -0.71 -3.99
C ASP A 2 -8.75 -1.87 -3.90
N GLU A 3 -9.25 -2.35 -5.03
CA GLU A 3 -10.18 -3.49 -5.09
C GLU A 3 -9.66 -4.75 -4.38
N PHE A 4 -8.37 -5.05 -4.53
CA PHE A 4 -7.75 -6.19 -3.84
C PHE A 4 -7.71 -5.96 -2.33
N GLN A 5 -7.38 -4.75 -1.89
CA GLN A 5 -7.34 -4.41 -0.46
C GLN A 5 -8.75 -4.41 0.16
N GLU A 6 -9.77 -3.97 -0.58
CA GLU A 6 -11.16 -4.07 -0.16
C GLU A 6 -11.55 -5.54 0.11
N LEU A 7 -11.25 -6.45 -0.83
CA LEU A 7 -11.49 -7.89 -0.68
C LEU A 7 -10.81 -8.46 0.56
N VAL A 8 -9.51 -8.18 0.74
CA VAL A 8 -8.75 -8.67 1.90
C VAL A 8 -9.33 -8.16 3.20
N SER A 9 -9.66 -6.87 3.28
CA SER A 9 -10.24 -6.25 4.47
C SER A 9 -11.59 -6.82 4.82
N TYR A 10 -12.47 -6.91 3.83
CA TYR A 10 -13.82 -7.43 4.00
C TYR A 10 -13.81 -8.86 4.55
N PHE A 11 -13.12 -9.77 3.87
CA PHE A 11 -13.12 -11.18 4.25
C PHE A 11 -12.33 -11.46 5.54
N ALA A 12 -11.31 -10.66 5.86
CA ALA A 12 -10.62 -10.78 7.15
C ALA A 12 -11.54 -10.40 8.33
N ILE A 13 -12.32 -9.33 8.17
CA ILE A 13 -13.32 -8.90 9.17
C ILE A 13 -14.45 -9.95 9.26
N ASP A 14 -14.96 -10.37 8.13
CA ASP A 14 -16.04 -11.37 8.04
C ASP A 14 -15.66 -12.68 8.73
N ALA A 15 -14.47 -13.23 8.45
CA ALA A 15 -13.95 -14.42 9.09
C ALA A 15 -13.73 -14.25 10.60
N SER A 16 -13.30 -13.07 11.07
CA SER A 16 -13.17 -12.81 12.51
C SER A 16 -14.52 -12.77 13.23
N ALA A 17 -15.56 -12.27 12.56
CA ALA A 17 -16.92 -12.30 13.09
C ALA A 17 -17.47 -13.74 13.16
N ASP A 18 -17.21 -14.58 12.16
CA ASP A 18 -17.58 -16.00 12.21
C ASP A 18 -16.86 -16.75 13.33
N LEU A 19 -15.57 -16.52 13.49
CA LEU A 19 -14.80 -17.10 14.60
C LEU A 19 -15.33 -16.66 15.97
N ALA A 20 -15.86 -15.44 16.08
CA ALA A 20 -16.48 -15.00 17.34
C ALA A 20 -17.75 -15.77 17.70
N ARG A 21 -18.52 -16.21 16.70
CA ARG A 21 -19.69 -17.07 16.93
C ARG A 21 -19.32 -18.44 17.50
N GLU A 22 -18.18 -18.98 17.07
CA GLU A 22 -17.70 -20.29 17.52
C GLU A 22 -16.94 -20.22 18.84
N ARG A 23 -16.15 -19.18 19.08
CA ARG A 23 -15.14 -19.11 20.14
C ARG A 23 -15.34 -17.95 21.12
N GLY A 24 -16.40 -17.17 20.93
CA GLY A 24 -16.65 -15.94 21.67
C GLY A 24 -15.82 -14.76 21.18
N SER A 25 -16.28 -13.57 21.49
CA SER A 25 -15.58 -12.32 21.18
C SER A 25 -14.33 -12.15 22.05
N TYR A 26 -13.41 -11.25 21.62
CA TYR A 26 -12.30 -10.86 22.47
C TYR A 26 -12.83 -10.10 23.72
N SER A 27 -12.06 -10.13 24.82
CA SER A 27 -12.54 -9.71 26.16
C SER A 27 -12.99 -8.26 26.26
N SER A 28 -12.41 -7.35 25.48
CA SER A 28 -12.74 -5.92 25.47
C SER A 28 -13.58 -5.50 24.25
N PHE A 29 -14.38 -6.43 23.71
CA PHE A 29 -15.24 -6.18 22.55
C PHE A 29 -16.31 -5.12 22.88
N ILE A 30 -16.97 -5.25 24.04
CA ILE A 30 -18.04 -4.35 24.45
C ILE A 30 -17.52 -2.91 24.61
N GLY A 31 -18.16 -1.98 23.94
CA GLY A 31 -17.79 -0.56 23.88
C GLY A 31 -16.71 -0.22 22.83
N SER A 32 -16.17 -1.23 22.14
CA SER A 32 -15.21 -1.03 21.02
C SER A 32 -15.90 -0.41 19.80
N ASP A 33 -15.09 -0.01 18.83
CA ASP A 33 -15.62 0.46 17.55
C ASP A 33 -16.35 -0.63 16.77
N TRP A 34 -15.91 -1.90 16.88
CA TRP A 34 -16.63 -3.04 16.31
C TRP A 34 -18.02 -3.24 16.93
N ASP A 35 -18.15 -3.14 18.25
CA ASP A 35 -19.44 -3.22 18.96
C ASP A 35 -20.40 -2.11 18.50
N LYS A 36 -19.88 -0.94 18.19
CA LYS A 36 -20.64 0.19 17.63
C LYS A 36 -20.92 0.06 16.13
N GLY A 37 -20.37 -0.95 15.47
CA GLY A 37 -20.45 -1.15 14.03
C GLY A 37 -19.64 -0.14 13.22
N ILE A 38 -18.56 0.41 13.79
CA ILE A 38 -17.65 1.32 13.11
C ILE A 38 -16.65 0.50 12.31
N LEU A 39 -16.70 0.62 11.00
CA LEU A 39 -15.85 -0.07 10.03
C LEU A 39 -14.72 0.87 9.53
N PRO A 40 -13.72 0.37 8.80
CA PRO A 40 -12.59 1.20 8.35
C PRO A 40 -12.99 2.48 7.62
N LEU A 41 -13.97 2.45 6.72
CA LEU A 41 -14.45 3.64 6.00
C LEU A 41 -15.12 4.66 6.93
N ASP A 42 -15.76 4.22 8.01
CA ASP A 42 -16.37 5.14 9.00
C ASP A 42 -15.29 5.86 9.80
N SER A 43 -14.16 5.20 10.05
CA SER A 43 -12.99 5.84 10.69
C SER A 43 -12.41 6.95 9.81
N LEU A 44 -12.38 6.74 8.49
CA LEU A 44 -11.96 7.78 7.53
C LEU A 44 -12.92 8.96 7.52
N ARG A 45 -14.25 8.72 7.55
CA ARG A 45 -15.25 9.79 7.63
C ARG A 45 -15.09 10.62 8.91
N ARG A 46 -14.90 9.94 10.04
CA ARG A 46 -14.61 10.63 11.32
C ARG A 46 -13.36 11.49 11.22
N LEU A 47 -12.30 10.98 10.63
CA LEU A 47 -11.06 11.71 10.44
C LEU A 47 -11.25 12.95 9.56
N GLU A 48 -12.03 12.83 8.48
CA GLU A 48 -12.38 13.96 7.61
C GLU A 48 -13.23 15.01 8.33
N GLU A 49 -14.18 14.59 9.16
CA GLU A 49 -14.98 15.49 10.00
C GLU A 49 -14.11 16.26 11.02
N GLU A 50 -13.15 15.57 11.65
CA GLU A 50 -12.26 16.17 12.66
C GLU A 50 -11.20 17.10 12.06
N ARG A 51 -10.68 16.79 10.88
CA ARG A 51 -9.56 17.53 10.23
C ARG A 51 -10.00 18.47 9.13
N GLY A 52 -11.21 18.30 8.61
CA GLY A 52 -11.75 19.03 7.45
C GLY A 52 -11.42 18.35 6.12
N SER A 53 -12.36 18.40 5.19
CA SER A 53 -12.26 17.79 3.86
C SER A 53 -11.13 18.38 2.99
N GLU A 54 -10.66 19.59 3.29
CA GLU A 54 -9.52 20.21 2.61
C GLU A 54 -8.24 19.37 2.75
N TYR A 55 -8.06 18.69 3.90
CA TYR A 55 -6.87 17.91 4.22
C TYR A 55 -7.07 16.40 4.03
N CYS A 56 -8.31 15.96 3.95
CA CYS A 56 -8.68 14.55 3.92
C CYS A 56 -9.62 14.29 2.74
N GLN A 57 -9.06 14.02 1.56
CA GLN A 57 -9.83 13.59 0.40
C GLN A 57 -9.70 12.08 0.27
N PHE A 58 -10.69 11.33 0.73
CA PHE A 58 -10.71 9.88 0.65
C PHE A 58 -11.62 9.39 -0.46
N ASP A 59 -11.28 8.26 -1.05
CA ASP A 59 -12.17 7.50 -1.92
C ASP A 59 -13.05 6.60 -1.06
N TYR A 60 -14.35 6.82 -1.11
CA TYR A 60 -15.35 6.03 -0.38
C TYR A 60 -16.06 4.99 -1.25
N THR A 61 -15.58 4.77 -2.48
CA THR A 61 -16.12 3.72 -3.34
C THR A 61 -15.98 2.37 -2.68
N SER A 62 -17.03 1.57 -2.73
CA SER A 62 -17.05 0.20 -2.23
C SER A 62 -17.83 -0.68 -3.19
N ARG A 63 -17.41 -1.95 -3.32
CA ARG A 63 -18.00 -2.94 -4.22
C ARG A 63 -18.70 -4.06 -3.48
N LEU A 64 -18.38 -4.23 -2.18
CA LEU A 64 -18.92 -5.28 -1.33
C LEU A 64 -20.00 -4.76 -0.40
N ASP A 65 -20.81 -5.66 0.14
CA ASP A 65 -21.91 -5.33 1.05
C ASP A 65 -21.40 -5.08 2.48
N TRP A 66 -20.79 -3.92 2.67
CA TRP A 66 -20.26 -3.49 3.97
C TRP A 66 -21.36 -3.29 5.01
N GLU A 67 -22.61 -3.05 4.62
CA GLU A 67 -23.70 -2.87 5.57
C GLU A 67 -24.12 -4.20 6.21
N SER A 68 -24.23 -5.25 5.42
CA SER A 68 -24.45 -6.61 5.99
C SER A 68 -23.28 -7.03 6.88
N LEU A 69 -22.05 -6.68 6.52
CA LEU A 69 -20.88 -6.95 7.37
C LEU A 69 -20.93 -6.15 8.68
N ARG A 70 -21.37 -4.90 8.66
CA ARG A 70 -21.59 -4.06 9.85
C ARG A 70 -22.51 -4.72 10.84
N GLU A 71 -23.65 -5.23 10.41
CA GLU A 71 -24.59 -5.92 11.28
C GLU A 71 -24.00 -7.23 11.84
N LYS A 72 -23.20 -7.92 11.04
CA LYS A 72 -22.52 -9.14 11.46
C LYS A 72 -21.49 -8.87 12.56
N VAL A 73 -20.65 -7.83 12.43
CA VAL A 73 -19.61 -7.48 13.41
C VAL A 73 -20.17 -7.01 14.74
N LYS A 74 -21.33 -6.35 14.78
CA LYS A 74 -22.03 -6.01 16.03
C LYS A 74 -22.38 -7.23 16.86
N GLY A 75 -22.53 -8.39 16.22
CA GLY A 75 -22.75 -9.67 16.89
C GLY A 75 -21.51 -10.24 17.57
N GLY A 76 -20.33 -9.69 17.33
CA GLY A 76 -19.07 -10.11 17.93
C GLY A 76 -17.91 -10.16 16.96
N MET A 77 -16.70 -9.90 17.47
CA MET A 77 -15.42 -10.05 16.77
C MET A 77 -14.46 -10.89 17.60
N ARG A 78 -13.82 -11.89 16.99
CA ARG A 78 -12.82 -12.73 17.67
C ARG A 78 -11.53 -11.96 17.92
N ASN A 79 -11.12 -11.13 16.96
CA ASN A 79 -9.88 -10.37 16.97
C ASN A 79 -10.18 -8.88 17.07
N SER A 80 -9.47 -8.18 17.94
CA SER A 80 -9.56 -6.70 18.03
C SER A 80 -9.00 -6.00 16.79
N ASN A 81 -7.99 -6.60 16.16
CA ASN A 81 -7.41 -6.17 14.91
C ASN A 81 -7.24 -7.37 13.98
N VAL A 82 -7.56 -7.21 12.72
CA VAL A 82 -7.48 -8.28 11.70
C VAL A 82 -6.39 -8.06 10.68
N MET A 83 -5.83 -6.86 10.62
CA MET A 83 -4.76 -6.47 9.70
C MET A 83 -3.76 -5.56 10.39
N ALA A 84 -2.54 -5.55 9.86
CA ALA A 84 -1.48 -4.62 10.28
C ALA A 84 -0.61 -4.26 9.08
N ILE A 85 -0.12 -3.03 9.05
CA ILE A 85 0.90 -2.59 8.10
C ILE A 85 2.25 -2.97 8.70
N ALA A 86 2.90 -4.00 8.12
CA ALA A 86 4.19 -4.48 8.58
C ALA A 86 5.33 -3.88 7.76
N PRO A 87 6.55 -3.69 8.34
CA PRO A 87 7.71 -3.17 7.60
C PRO A 87 8.16 -4.04 6.43
N THR A 88 7.96 -5.35 6.47
CA THR A 88 8.23 -6.36 5.42
C THR A 88 9.66 -6.34 4.82
N ALA A 89 10.66 -5.82 5.53
CA ALA A 89 12.01 -5.56 5.01
C ALA A 89 12.65 -6.78 4.34
N THR A 90 12.67 -7.93 5.00
CA THR A 90 13.28 -9.15 4.45
C THR A 90 12.41 -9.81 3.39
N ILE A 91 11.11 -9.90 3.62
CA ILE A 91 10.16 -10.52 2.69
C ILE A 91 10.11 -9.72 1.39
N ALA A 92 10.07 -8.39 1.47
CA ALA A 92 10.08 -7.53 0.29
C ALA A 92 11.34 -7.73 -0.57
N ASN A 93 12.51 -7.86 0.06
CA ASN A 93 13.76 -8.15 -0.65
C ASN A 93 13.73 -9.52 -1.35
N ILE A 94 13.17 -10.54 -0.72
CA ILE A 94 13.03 -11.88 -1.32
C ILE A 94 12.08 -11.83 -2.52
N CYS A 95 10.97 -11.12 -2.39
CA CYS A 95 9.96 -11.01 -3.45
C CYS A 95 10.32 -9.99 -4.55
N GLY A 96 11.35 -9.15 -4.34
CA GLY A 96 11.74 -8.10 -5.29
C GLY A 96 10.70 -6.98 -5.42
N VAL A 97 10.05 -6.61 -4.32
CA VAL A 97 9.04 -5.55 -4.27
C VAL A 97 9.43 -4.47 -3.24
N SER A 98 8.74 -3.33 -3.26
CA SER A 98 8.90 -2.28 -2.26
C SER A 98 8.43 -2.75 -0.87
N GLN A 99 8.98 -2.14 0.18
CA GLN A 99 8.68 -2.49 1.56
C GLN A 99 7.38 -1.81 2.03
N SER A 100 6.62 -2.51 2.86
CA SER A 100 5.40 -2.00 3.47
C SER A 100 4.42 -1.44 2.43
N ILE A 101 3.87 -0.25 2.68
CA ILE A 101 3.02 0.53 1.77
C ILE A 101 3.77 1.71 1.14
N GLU A 102 5.09 1.76 1.34
CA GLU A 102 5.88 2.88 0.87
C GLU A 102 6.17 2.81 -0.63
N PRO A 103 6.23 3.95 -1.34
CA PRO A 103 6.69 3.98 -2.71
C PRO A 103 8.17 3.55 -2.77
N THR A 104 8.58 3.07 -3.93
CA THR A 104 9.99 2.76 -4.20
C THR A 104 10.86 3.98 -3.90
N PHE A 105 11.89 3.82 -3.07
CA PHE A 105 12.77 4.92 -2.69
C PHE A 105 13.54 5.46 -3.91
N GLN A 106 14.19 4.57 -4.66
CA GLN A 106 14.89 4.87 -5.91
C GLN A 106 14.78 3.67 -6.85
N ASN A 107 14.74 3.90 -8.16
CA ASN A 107 14.74 2.81 -9.14
C ASN A 107 16.14 2.22 -9.39
N LEU A 108 17.20 2.92 -8.97
CA LEU A 108 18.58 2.44 -8.97
C LEU A 108 19.30 3.00 -7.74
N TYR A 109 19.91 2.15 -6.95
CA TYR A 109 20.67 2.52 -5.76
C TYR A 109 21.76 1.51 -5.44
N VAL A 110 22.72 1.91 -4.62
CA VAL A 110 23.76 1.01 -4.09
C VAL A 110 23.36 0.56 -2.69
N LYS A 111 23.32 -0.73 -2.47
CA LYS A 111 23.11 -1.34 -1.16
C LYS A 111 24.45 -1.86 -0.64
N SER A 112 24.89 -1.34 0.49
CA SER A 112 26.10 -1.79 1.18
C SER A 112 25.74 -2.69 2.37
N ASN A 113 26.44 -3.79 2.54
CA ASN A 113 26.37 -4.68 3.69
C ASN A 113 27.74 -5.28 4.00
N LEU A 114 27.81 -6.17 4.99
CA LEU A 114 29.07 -6.84 5.40
C LEU A 114 29.73 -7.67 4.28
N SER A 115 28.98 -8.05 3.24
CA SER A 115 29.46 -8.85 2.10
C SER A 115 29.93 -7.98 0.92
N GLY A 116 29.73 -6.66 0.98
CA GLY A 116 30.12 -5.74 -0.09
C GLY A 116 29.04 -4.76 -0.50
N GLU A 117 29.26 -4.11 -1.63
CA GLU A 117 28.36 -3.15 -2.26
C GLU A 117 27.69 -3.79 -3.49
N PHE A 118 26.39 -3.63 -3.58
CA PHE A 118 25.57 -4.19 -4.66
C PHE A 118 24.74 -3.09 -5.29
N THR A 119 24.87 -2.93 -6.60
CA THR A 119 23.96 -2.05 -7.35
C THR A 119 22.64 -2.76 -7.59
N ILE A 120 21.58 -2.20 -7.07
CA ILE A 120 20.22 -2.70 -7.22
C ILE A 120 19.48 -1.80 -8.21
N ILE A 121 18.87 -2.42 -9.21
CA ILE A 121 18.02 -1.74 -10.18
C ILE A 121 16.62 -2.32 -10.15
N ASN A 122 15.61 -1.48 -10.31
CA ASN A 122 14.23 -1.92 -10.43
C ASN A 122 14.05 -2.76 -11.70
N LYS A 123 13.94 -4.07 -11.52
CA LYS A 123 13.80 -5.02 -12.63
C LYS A 123 12.59 -4.71 -13.51
N TYR A 124 11.46 -4.33 -12.91
CA TYR A 124 10.23 -4.04 -13.64
C TYR A 124 10.38 -2.82 -14.56
N LEU A 125 11.14 -1.80 -14.13
CA LEU A 125 11.48 -0.66 -14.97
C LEU A 125 12.32 -1.11 -16.17
N VAL A 126 13.36 -1.94 -15.94
CA VAL A 126 14.23 -2.44 -17.01
C VAL A 126 13.43 -3.26 -18.01
N ASP A 127 12.56 -4.14 -17.53
CA ASP A 127 11.71 -4.97 -18.39
C ASP A 127 10.75 -4.11 -19.21
N ALA A 128 10.08 -3.13 -18.62
CA ALA A 128 9.19 -2.21 -19.32
C ALA A 128 9.91 -1.36 -20.38
N LEU A 129 11.12 -0.90 -20.09
CA LEU A 129 11.95 -0.17 -21.06
C LEU A 129 12.38 -1.05 -22.24
N LYS A 130 12.73 -2.31 -21.97
CA LYS A 130 13.08 -3.28 -23.01
C LYS A 130 11.89 -3.64 -23.91
N GLU A 131 10.72 -3.88 -23.31
CA GLU A 131 9.49 -4.18 -24.06
C GLU A 131 9.11 -3.06 -25.03
N ARG A 132 9.42 -1.81 -24.67
CA ARG A 132 9.16 -0.63 -25.52
C ARG A 132 10.33 -0.28 -26.45
N GLY A 133 11.40 -1.06 -26.46
CA GLY A 133 12.59 -0.78 -27.28
C GLY A 133 13.37 0.47 -26.87
N LEU A 134 13.17 0.96 -25.65
CA LEU A 134 13.84 2.16 -25.13
C LEU A 134 15.17 1.85 -24.44
N TRP A 135 15.42 0.59 -24.09
CA TRP A 135 16.63 0.20 -23.38
C TRP A 135 17.88 0.29 -24.25
N SER A 136 18.85 1.08 -23.81
CA SER A 136 20.17 1.22 -24.46
C SER A 136 21.27 1.37 -23.40
N ASN A 137 22.53 1.31 -23.84
CA ASN A 137 23.67 1.56 -22.95
C ASN A 137 23.69 3.01 -22.46
N GLU A 138 23.36 3.95 -23.33
CA GLU A 138 23.28 5.38 -23.02
C GLU A 138 22.20 5.61 -21.95
N LEU A 139 21.04 4.98 -22.09
CA LEU A 139 19.97 5.05 -21.10
C LEU A 139 20.42 4.45 -19.76
N SER A 140 21.14 3.33 -19.78
CA SER A 140 21.69 2.71 -18.57
C SER A 140 22.66 3.65 -17.82
N ASP A 141 23.48 4.39 -18.54
CA ASP A 141 24.42 5.33 -17.95
C ASP A 141 23.71 6.59 -17.44
N MET A 142 22.68 7.06 -18.14
CA MET A 142 21.80 8.13 -17.61
C MET A 142 21.10 7.72 -16.34
N LEU A 143 20.56 6.50 -16.27
CA LEU A 143 19.92 5.96 -15.04
C LEU A 143 20.88 5.94 -13.86
N LYS A 144 22.15 5.59 -14.05
CA LYS A 144 23.17 5.66 -12.99
C LYS A 144 23.40 7.09 -12.51
N THR A 145 23.52 8.03 -13.43
CA THR A 145 23.75 9.45 -13.12
C THR A 145 22.56 10.10 -12.43
N LEU A 146 21.34 9.67 -12.77
CA LEU A 146 20.08 10.22 -12.26
C LEU A 146 19.49 9.36 -11.11
N GLU A 147 20.25 8.39 -10.58
CA GLU A 147 19.83 7.52 -9.49
C GLU A 147 18.49 6.80 -9.76
N GLY A 148 18.25 6.48 -11.04
CA GLY A 148 17.03 5.83 -11.50
C GLY A 148 15.80 6.75 -11.64
N ASP A 149 15.97 8.06 -11.55
CA ASP A 149 14.90 9.03 -11.80
C ASP A 149 14.69 9.21 -13.31
N ILE A 150 13.70 8.52 -13.85
CA ILE A 150 13.36 8.56 -15.28
C ILE A 150 12.58 9.82 -15.69
N SER A 151 12.05 10.59 -14.75
CA SER A 151 11.32 11.82 -15.05
C SER A 151 12.22 12.92 -15.63
N ARG A 152 13.53 12.80 -15.42
CA ARG A 152 14.55 13.75 -15.90
C ARG A 152 15.16 13.34 -17.23
N ILE A 153 14.70 12.25 -17.84
CA ILE A 153 15.17 11.75 -19.13
C ILE A 153 14.26 12.28 -20.23
N GLU A 154 14.83 13.05 -21.15
CA GLU A 154 14.10 13.63 -22.27
C GLU A 154 13.50 12.54 -23.17
N GLY A 155 12.23 12.70 -23.56
CA GLY A 155 11.52 11.75 -24.41
C GLY A 155 11.00 10.49 -23.69
N MET A 156 11.12 10.41 -22.36
CA MET A 156 10.55 9.31 -21.59
C MET A 156 9.00 9.37 -21.61
N PRO A 157 8.30 8.26 -21.94
CA PRO A 157 6.83 8.23 -21.92
C PRO A 157 6.26 8.54 -20.55
N GLN A 158 5.22 9.40 -20.52
CA GLN A 158 4.63 9.88 -19.26
C GLN A 158 4.05 8.74 -18.41
N ASP A 159 3.46 7.74 -19.04
CA ASP A 159 2.92 6.58 -18.34
C ASP A 159 3.99 5.73 -17.64
N LEU A 160 5.23 5.69 -18.16
CA LEU A 160 6.35 5.08 -17.45
C LEU A 160 6.82 5.95 -16.29
N ILE A 161 6.87 7.28 -16.47
CA ILE A 161 7.23 8.21 -15.40
C ILE A 161 6.26 8.06 -14.23
N ASP A 162 4.96 8.02 -14.50
CA ASP A 162 3.92 7.88 -13.49
C ASP A 162 3.99 6.51 -12.79
N LEU A 163 4.20 5.43 -13.56
CA LEU A 163 4.25 4.06 -13.04
C LEU A 163 5.47 3.81 -12.14
N PHE A 164 6.62 4.39 -12.49
CA PHE A 164 7.90 4.20 -11.79
C PHE A 164 8.32 5.43 -10.98
N ALA A 165 7.34 6.27 -10.60
CA ALA A 165 7.56 7.38 -9.69
C ALA A 165 8.14 6.88 -8.35
N THR A 166 9.14 7.58 -7.85
CA THR A 166 9.82 7.26 -6.59
C THR A 166 9.25 8.07 -5.42
N ALA A 167 9.69 7.77 -4.21
CA ALA A 167 9.30 8.49 -3.00
C ALA A 167 9.54 10.01 -3.08
N PHE A 168 10.47 10.45 -3.92
CA PHE A 168 10.76 11.88 -4.13
C PHE A 168 9.79 12.58 -5.10
N GLN A 169 9.01 11.81 -5.86
CA GLN A 169 8.08 12.31 -6.88
C GLN A 169 6.63 12.13 -6.46
N VAL A 170 6.36 11.18 -5.56
CA VAL A 170 5.02 10.96 -5.01
C VAL A 170 4.71 12.03 -3.96
N ASP A 171 3.53 12.65 -4.04
CA ASP A 171 3.07 13.60 -3.04
C ASP A 171 2.96 12.91 -1.66
N PRO A 172 3.71 13.35 -0.65
CA PRO A 172 3.72 12.70 0.66
C PRO A 172 2.36 12.73 1.36
N ARG A 173 1.44 13.60 0.95
CA ARG A 173 0.07 13.63 1.47
C ARG A 173 -0.67 12.32 1.26
N TYR A 174 -0.36 11.57 0.20
CA TYR A 174 -0.95 10.25 -0.05
C TYR A 174 -0.46 9.15 0.91
N LEU A 175 0.67 9.35 1.57
CA LEU A 175 1.16 8.43 2.61
C LEU A 175 0.61 8.78 4.01
N VAL A 176 0.23 10.03 4.24
CA VAL A 176 -0.26 10.53 5.53
C VAL A 176 -1.76 10.30 5.68
N LYS A 177 -2.47 10.23 4.57
CA LYS A 177 -3.91 9.90 4.52
C LYS A 177 -4.14 8.43 4.77
#